data_40ef5188227a1dcba325297416e22842
#
_entry.id   40ef5188227a1dcba325297416e22842
#
_cell.length_a   1.000
_cell.length_b   1.000
_cell.length_c   1.000
_cell.angle_alpha   90.00
_cell.angle_beta   90.00
_cell.angle_gamma   90.00
#
_symmetry.space_group_name_H-M   'P 1'
#
loop_
_entity.id
_entity.type
_entity.pdbx_description
1 polymer ?
#
loop_
_entity_poly.entity_id
_entity_poly.type
_entity_poly.pdbx_seq_one_letter_code
_entity_poly.pdbx_strand_id
1 'polypeptide(L)'
;MLRRLWIIVQKEIVDNLRDRRSVGNALFAVLINPLLYVVLFGFLNRTFTEQAERPLALHVLGAANAPNLVQFLDQNNVDILEAPADAEEAVRRGDLAVVLVIPDEFGEAFTRAAPAQVRLLVDDSNQSGSFAANRARSLISQYSNQIGSLRLLARGVSPAISNAVPVEWVSTTAGAAAGDDSFVLNLLPVVMMTAVFYGGFYLAVDATAGERERKSLEPLLLNPVPRGEFVMGKFLAVFAFTLLATFLATALFLVLLGIPQIQEFTNIQLSVGWGVILAAVGLIIPVAFMAVALEMLVASYARSVKEAQTYTQLIAFAGFLPSLFLSVLPIRPQEWMYLIPTIGQLYFITDMSRGLPLDTMQVALCSLLTAAIGAVALVAAMRLYNREQIILGKPTA
;
A
#
# COMPACT_ATOMS: atom_id res chain seq x y z
N MET A 1 7.69 33.34 -27.59
CA MET A 1 7.86 32.45 -26.46
C MET A 1 7.09 31.15 -26.64
N LEU A 2 5.77 31.07 -26.61
CA LEU A 2 4.98 29.85 -26.69
C LEU A 2 5.30 28.94 -27.90
N ARG A 3 5.46 29.51 -29.11
CA ARG A 3 5.79 28.75 -30.33
C ARG A 3 7.16 28.07 -30.24
N ARG A 4 8.16 28.76 -29.67
CA ARG A 4 9.51 28.18 -29.46
C ARG A 4 9.48 27.06 -28.43
N LEU A 5 8.80 27.27 -27.30
CA LEU A 5 8.62 26.31 -26.27
C LEU A 5 7.95 25.03 -26.82
N TRP A 6 6.89 25.18 -27.62
CA TRP A 6 6.20 24.07 -28.25
C TRP A 6 7.11 23.23 -29.18
N ILE A 7 7.96 23.93 -29.97
CA ILE A 7 8.93 23.25 -30.84
C ILE A 7 9.93 22.42 -30.02
N ILE A 8 10.40 22.98 -28.88
CA ILE A 8 11.32 22.25 -28.00
C ILE A 8 10.61 21.01 -27.39
N VAL A 9 9.40 21.18 -26.88
CA VAL A 9 8.59 20.08 -26.32
C VAL A 9 8.37 18.98 -27.36
N GLN A 10 7.96 19.35 -28.60
CA GLN A 10 7.77 18.38 -29.66
C GLN A 10 9.08 17.63 -29.99
N LYS A 11 10.19 18.37 -30.10
CA LYS A 11 11.50 17.74 -30.32
C LYS A 11 11.84 16.77 -29.22
N GLU A 12 11.73 17.16 -27.94
CA GLU A 12 12.04 16.30 -26.81
C GLU A 12 11.13 15.05 -26.76
N ILE A 13 9.84 15.22 -27.03
CA ILE A 13 8.90 14.08 -27.10
C ILE A 13 9.30 13.11 -28.22
N VAL A 14 9.62 13.64 -29.42
CA VAL A 14 10.01 12.79 -30.56
C VAL A 14 11.35 12.09 -30.30
N ASP A 15 12.34 12.80 -29.76
CA ASP A 15 13.65 12.25 -29.44
C ASP A 15 13.53 11.14 -28.37
N ASN A 16 12.75 11.39 -27.31
CA ASN A 16 12.48 10.40 -26.30
C ASN A 16 11.74 9.16 -26.86
N LEU A 17 10.70 9.35 -27.69
CA LEU A 17 9.97 8.25 -28.32
C LEU A 17 10.83 7.43 -29.30
N ARG A 18 11.84 8.03 -29.90
CA ARG A 18 12.81 7.32 -30.75
C ARG A 18 13.80 6.49 -29.97
N ASP A 19 14.12 6.88 -28.75
CA ASP A 19 14.92 6.05 -27.85
C ASP A 19 14.07 4.95 -27.20
N ARG A 20 13.87 3.89 -27.99
CA ARG A 20 13.08 2.72 -27.58
C ARG A 20 13.58 2.09 -26.27
N ARG A 21 14.86 2.26 -25.95
CA ARG A 21 15.45 1.68 -24.72
C ARG A 21 15.03 2.46 -23.49
N SER A 22 15.14 3.79 -23.52
CA SER A 22 14.73 4.64 -22.40
C SER A 22 13.23 4.61 -22.16
N VAL A 23 12.43 4.70 -23.22
CA VAL A 23 10.97 4.60 -23.15
C VAL A 23 10.54 3.21 -22.69
N GLY A 24 11.16 2.16 -23.22
CA GLY A 24 10.86 0.78 -22.82
C GLY A 24 11.14 0.54 -21.34
N ASN A 25 12.27 1.01 -20.85
CA ASN A 25 12.63 0.91 -19.42
C ASN A 25 11.67 1.71 -18.51
N ALA A 26 11.32 2.94 -18.91
CA ALA A 26 10.40 3.78 -18.15
C ALA A 26 9.00 3.15 -18.08
N LEU A 27 8.45 2.73 -19.23
CA LEU A 27 7.14 2.08 -19.29
C LEU A 27 7.15 0.73 -18.58
N PHE A 28 8.20 -0.08 -18.77
CA PHE A 28 8.31 -1.37 -18.08
C PHE A 28 8.32 -1.19 -16.56
N ALA A 29 9.14 -0.26 -16.03
CA ALA A 29 9.20 0.01 -14.60
C ALA A 29 7.84 0.44 -14.04
N VAL A 30 7.08 1.26 -14.77
CA VAL A 30 5.77 1.76 -14.33
C VAL A 30 4.66 0.72 -14.47
N LEU A 31 4.65 -0.06 -15.55
CA LEU A 31 3.59 -1.03 -15.82
C LEU A 31 3.77 -2.34 -15.05
N ILE A 32 5.01 -2.72 -14.69
CA ILE A 32 5.25 -3.92 -13.89
C ILE A 32 4.76 -3.75 -12.43
N ASN A 33 4.78 -2.52 -11.89
CA ASN A 33 4.38 -2.28 -10.50
C ASN A 33 2.91 -2.63 -10.21
N PRO A 34 1.90 -2.20 -11.01
CA PRO A 34 0.52 -2.61 -10.81
C PRO A 34 0.35 -4.13 -10.80
N LEU A 35 1.05 -4.83 -11.72
CA LEU A 35 1.03 -6.29 -11.77
C LEU A 35 1.64 -6.91 -10.51
N LEU A 36 2.80 -6.40 -10.06
CA LEU A 36 3.44 -6.87 -8.83
C LEU A 36 2.53 -6.66 -7.61
N TYR A 37 1.87 -5.52 -7.50
CA TYR A 37 0.93 -5.26 -6.41
C TYR A 37 -0.24 -6.23 -6.44
N VAL A 38 -0.88 -6.44 -7.58
CA VAL A 38 -2.00 -7.38 -7.71
C VAL A 38 -1.56 -8.80 -7.33
N VAL A 39 -0.40 -9.26 -7.83
CA VAL A 39 0.13 -10.59 -7.52
C VAL A 39 0.51 -10.71 -6.05
N LEU A 40 1.24 -9.73 -5.50
CA LEU A 40 1.67 -9.75 -4.10
C LEU A 40 0.49 -9.75 -3.15
N PHE A 41 -0.46 -8.85 -3.35
CA PHE A 41 -1.61 -8.73 -2.46
C PHE A 41 -2.62 -9.86 -2.66
N GLY A 42 -2.80 -10.35 -3.88
CA GLY A 42 -3.58 -11.55 -4.13
C GLY A 42 -2.97 -12.77 -3.43
N PHE A 43 -1.66 -12.93 -3.51
CA PHE A 43 -0.96 -13.99 -2.79
C PHE A 43 -1.08 -13.86 -1.26
N LEU A 44 -0.90 -12.64 -0.73
CA LEU A 44 -1.07 -12.39 0.71
C LEU A 44 -2.51 -12.69 1.15
N ASN A 45 -3.50 -12.14 0.45
CA ASN A 45 -4.91 -12.38 0.78
C ASN A 45 -5.25 -13.86 0.74
N ARG A 46 -4.84 -14.56 -0.31
CA ARG A 46 -5.02 -16.01 -0.42
C ARG A 46 -4.35 -16.78 0.71
N THR A 47 -3.11 -16.41 1.06
CA THR A 47 -2.39 -17.05 2.18
C THR A 47 -3.13 -16.84 3.50
N PHE A 48 -3.64 -15.64 3.77
CA PHE A 48 -4.43 -15.37 4.98
C PHE A 48 -5.76 -16.14 4.99
N THR A 49 -6.47 -16.18 3.85
CA THR A 49 -7.73 -16.92 3.72
C THR A 49 -7.50 -18.41 3.86
N GLU A 50 -6.50 -18.97 3.18
CA GLU A 50 -6.15 -20.40 3.32
C GLU A 50 -5.74 -20.77 4.75
N GLN A 51 -5.01 -19.90 5.46
CA GLN A 51 -4.69 -20.13 6.88
C GLN A 51 -5.93 -20.11 7.77
N ALA A 52 -6.92 -19.27 7.45
CA ALA A 52 -8.18 -19.23 8.17
C ALA A 52 -9.05 -20.48 7.91
N GLU A 53 -9.00 -21.04 6.70
CA GLU A 53 -9.76 -22.22 6.27
C GLU A 53 -9.09 -23.57 6.61
N ARG A 54 -7.77 -23.59 6.76
CA ARG A 54 -7.04 -24.82 7.14
C ARG A 54 -7.52 -25.33 8.47
N PRO A 55 -7.65 -26.67 8.64
CA PRO A 55 -7.88 -27.25 9.96
C PRO A 55 -6.86 -26.71 10.97
N LEU A 56 -7.35 -26.29 12.13
CA LEU A 56 -6.46 -25.84 13.21
C LEU A 56 -5.86 -27.09 13.88
N ALA A 57 -4.58 -27.34 13.69
CA ALA A 57 -3.88 -28.39 14.43
C ALA A 57 -3.74 -27.94 15.90
N LEU A 58 -4.52 -28.56 16.80
CA LEU A 58 -4.54 -28.24 18.22
C LEU A 58 -4.08 -29.46 19.02
N HIS A 59 -2.95 -29.32 19.69
CA HIS A 59 -2.47 -30.33 20.61
C HIS A 59 -3.25 -30.23 21.93
N VAL A 60 -3.85 -31.33 22.37
CA VAL A 60 -4.71 -31.36 23.55
C VAL A 60 -4.12 -32.33 24.60
N LEU A 61 -3.86 -31.81 25.79
CA LEU A 61 -3.49 -32.60 26.96
C LEU A 61 -4.74 -32.78 27.84
N GLY A 62 -5.12 -34.04 28.15
CA GLY A 62 -6.30 -34.33 28.94
C GLY A 62 -7.59 -34.31 28.13
N ALA A 63 -7.57 -34.69 26.85
CA ALA A 63 -8.74 -34.74 25.98
C ALA A 63 -9.91 -35.60 26.54
N ALA A 64 -9.60 -36.65 27.27
CA ALA A 64 -10.57 -37.54 27.94
C ALA A 64 -11.40 -36.83 29.02
N ASN A 65 -10.91 -35.72 29.58
CA ASN A 65 -11.58 -34.99 30.67
C ASN A 65 -12.73 -34.12 30.14
N ALA A 66 -12.78 -33.82 28.81
CA ALA A 66 -13.81 -32.98 28.20
C ALA A 66 -14.25 -33.50 26.82
N PRO A 67 -14.83 -34.71 26.69
CA PRO A 67 -15.15 -35.29 25.38
C PRO A 67 -16.09 -34.44 24.55
N ASN A 68 -17.05 -33.73 25.16
CA ASN A 68 -17.97 -32.86 24.46
C ASN A 68 -17.28 -31.59 23.89
N LEU A 69 -16.30 -31.02 24.58
CA LEU A 69 -15.50 -29.91 24.09
C LEU A 69 -14.62 -30.37 22.93
N VAL A 70 -13.98 -31.52 23.05
CA VAL A 70 -13.14 -32.10 22.00
C VAL A 70 -13.97 -32.39 20.75
N GLN A 71 -15.16 -32.97 20.89
CA GLN A 71 -16.08 -33.23 19.78
C GLN A 71 -16.55 -31.90 19.13
N PHE A 72 -16.83 -30.89 19.92
CA PHE A 72 -17.21 -29.57 19.39
C PHE A 72 -16.06 -28.94 18.55
N LEU A 73 -14.83 -29.03 19.04
CA LEU A 73 -13.65 -28.52 18.33
C LEU A 73 -13.44 -29.29 17.01
N ASP A 74 -13.52 -30.61 17.01
CA ASP A 74 -13.43 -31.47 15.83
C ASP A 74 -14.49 -31.09 14.76
N GLN A 75 -15.75 -30.89 15.20
CA GLN A 75 -16.83 -30.43 14.29
C GLN A 75 -16.63 -29.03 13.72
N ASN A 76 -15.76 -28.22 14.33
CA ASN A 76 -15.44 -26.85 13.90
C ASN A 76 -14.07 -26.74 13.23
N ASN A 77 -13.68 -27.78 12.49
CA ASN A 77 -12.47 -27.81 11.66
C ASN A 77 -11.17 -27.64 12.49
N VAL A 78 -11.08 -28.37 13.59
CA VAL A 78 -9.88 -28.47 14.45
C VAL A 78 -9.37 -29.91 14.43
N ASP A 79 -8.15 -30.10 13.94
CA ASP A 79 -7.46 -31.40 14.03
C ASP A 79 -6.92 -31.59 15.44
N ILE A 80 -7.51 -32.53 16.19
CA ILE A 80 -7.12 -32.80 17.55
C ILE A 80 -5.91 -33.76 17.55
N LEU A 81 -4.80 -33.29 18.08
CA LEU A 81 -3.56 -34.04 18.20
C LEU A 81 -3.24 -34.26 19.68
N GLU A 82 -2.62 -35.39 20.01
CA GLU A 82 -2.18 -35.67 21.37
C GLU A 82 -0.98 -34.78 21.74
N ALA A 83 -1.08 -34.11 22.88
CA ALA A 83 0.01 -33.25 23.36
C ALA A 83 1.03 -34.11 24.14
N PRO A 84 2.35 -33.82 23.98
CA PRO A 84 3.37 -34.47 24.79
C PRO A 84 3.26 -34.09 26.27
N ALA A 85 3.78 -34.93 27.17
CA ALA A 85 3.74 -34.68 28.61
C ALA A 85 4.52 -33.40 29.01
N ASP A 86 5.54 -33.03 28.25
CA ASP A 86 6.34 -31.80 28.39
C ASP A 86 5.82 -30.64 27.55
N ALA A 87 4.49 -30.55 27.37
CA ALA A 87 3.83 -29.58 26.47
C ALA A 87 4.25 -28.13 26.70
N GLU A 88 4.45 -27.69 27.94
CA GLU A 88 4.87 -26.32 28.27
C GLU A 88 6.29 -26.03 27.76
N GLU A 89 7.19 -27.01 27.84
CA GLU A 89 8.55 -26.90 27.36
C GLU A 89 8.61 -26.95 25.82
N ALA A 90 7.78 -27.77 25.19
CA ALA A 90 7.65 -27.89 23.75
C ALA A 90 7.12 -26.56 23.13
N VAL A 91 6.16 -25.91 23.77
CA VAL A 91 5.68 -24.56 23.35
C VAL A 91 6.79 -23.54 23.53
N ARG A 92 7.51 -23.54 24.65
CA ARG A 92 8.61 -22.60 24.92
C ARG A 92 9.79 -22.75 23.95
N ARG A 93 10.05 -23.97 23.45
CA ARG A 93 11.07 -24.22 22.41
C ARG A 93 10.60 -23.86 21.01
N GLY A 94 9.30 -23.57 20.82
CA GLY A 94 8.70 -23.30 19.52
C GLY A 94 8.38 -24.55 18.70
N ASP A 95 8.48 -25.76 19.31
CA ASP A 95 8.14 -27.02 18.65
C ASP A 95 6.62 -27.14 18.40
N LEU A 96 5.81 -26.55 19.31
CA LEU A 96 4.36 -26.49 19.22
C LEU A 96 3.88 -25.02 19.26
N ALA A 97 2.96 -24.68 18.37
CA ALA A 97 2.41 -23.32 18.29
C ALA A 97 1.42 -23.01 19.43
N VAL A 98 0.56 -23.97 19.76
CA VAL A 98 -0.47 -23.84 20.79
C VAL A 98 -0.81 -25.20 21.38
N VAL A 99 -1.04 -25.26 22.68
CA VAL A 99 -1.48 -26.48 23.39
C VAL A 99 -2.67 -26.14 24.28
N LEU A 100 -3.74 -26.94 24.21
CA LEU A 100 -4.88 -26.88 25.11
C LEU A 100 -4.70 -27.90 26.24
N VAL A 101 -4.63 -27.42 27.48
CA VAL A 101 -4.56 -28.26 28.66
C VAL A 101 -5.92 -28.29 29.36
N ILE A 102 -6.47 -29.47 29.49
CA ILE A 102 -7.75 -29.74 30.15
C ILE A 102 -7.46 -30.48 31.45
N PRO A 103 -7.58 -29.82 32.63
CA PRO A 103 -7.32 -30.45 33.93
C PRO A 103 -8.28 -31.58 34.25
N ASP A 104 -7.87 -32.49 35.13
CA ASP A 104 -8.68 -33.62 35.54
C ASP A 104 -9.97 -33.21 36.28
N GLU A 105 -9.94 -32.05 36.95
CA GLU A 105 -11.09 -31.49 37.66
C GLU A 105 -12.16 -30.90 36.72
N PHE A 106 -11.87 -30.77 35.43
CA PHE A 106 -12.79 -30.19 34.45
C PHE A 106 -14.14 -30.89 34.42
N GLY A 107 -14.14 -32.23 34.35
CA GLY A 107 -15.37 -33.04 34.28
C GLY A 107 -16.29 -32.84 35.46
N GLU A 108 -15.72 -32.82 36.68
CA GLU A 108 -16.49 -32.59 37.90
C GLU A 108 -17.06 -31.18 37.98
N ALA A 109 -16.26 -30.15 37.70
CA ALA A 109 -16.71 -28.78 37.69
C ALA A 109 -17.83 -28.57 36.64
N PHE A 110 -17.65 -29.13 35.45
CA PHE A 110 -18.61 -29.03 34.34
C PHE A 110 -19.96 -29.71 34.71
N THR A 111 -19.94 -30.89 35.33
CA THR A 111 -21.14 -31.64 35.77
C THR A 111 -21.90 -30.89 36.86
N ARG A 112 -21.18 -30.24 37.79
CA ARG A 112 -21.79 -29.41 38.86
C ARG A 112 -22.30 -28.06 38.33
N ALA A 113 -22.22 -27.83 37.03
CA ALA A 113 -22.56 -26.57 36.38
C ALA A 113 -21.73 -25.36 36.90
N ALA A 114 -20.56 -25.62 37.50
CA ALA A 114 -19.57 -24.61 37.86
C ALA A 114 -18.69 -24.22 36.67
N PRO A 115 -17.99 -23.08 36.74
CA PRO A 115 -16.98 -22.76 35.75
C PRO A 115 -15.86 -23.81 35.71
N ALA A 116 -15.68 -24.46 34.55
CA ALA A 116 -14.62 -25.42 34.31
C ALA A 116 -13.50 -24.74 33.52
N GLN A 117 -12.31 -24.62 34.10
CA GLN A 117 -11.20 -23.91 33.49
C GLN A 117 -10.41 -24.81 32.55
N VAL A 118 -9.96 -24.23 31.42
CA VAL A 118 -8.95 -24.80 30.54
C VAL A 118 -7.80 -23.82 30.39
N ARG A 119 -6.60 -24.28 30.07
CA ARG A 119 -5.43 -23.43 29.86
C ARG A 119 -4.95 -23.55 28.41
N LEU A 120 -4.71 -22.42 27.75
CA LEU A 120 -4.03 -22.36 26.47
C LEU A 120 -2.58 -21.95 26.71
N LEU A 121 -1.64 -22.85 26.37
CA LEU A 121 -0.21 -22.56 26.35
C LEU A 121 0.13 -22.05 24.96
N VAL A 122 0.76 -20.89 24.88
CA VAL A 122 1.04 -20.17 23.63
C VAL A 122 2.43 -19.57 23.71
N ASP A 123 3.14 -19.59 22.59
CA ASP A 123 4.34 -18.79 22.40
C ASP A 123 3.96 -17.46 21.72
N ASP A 124 3.88 -16.40 22.50
CA ASP A 124 3.56 -15.04 22.01
C ASP A 124 4.65 -14.42 21.12
N SER A 125 5.84 -15.01 21.09
CA SER A 125 6.93 -14.54 20.23
C SER A 125 6.74 -14.95 18.76
N ASN A 126 5.86 -15.92 18.50
CA ASN A 126 5.59 -16.46 17.17
C ASN A 126 4.20 -16.02 16.66
N GLN A 127 4.18 -15.32 15.52
CA GLN A 127 2.95 -14.81 14.92
C GLN A 127 1.95 -15.93 14.54
N SER A 128 2.43 -17.07 14.07
CA SER A 128 1.58 -18.24 13.78
C SER A 128 0.97 -18.84 15.03
N GLY A 129 1.71 -18.85 16.14
CA GLY A 129 1.21 -19.29 17.45
C GLY A 129 0.09 -18.37 17.95
N SER A 130 0.26 -17.07 17.85
CA SER A 130 -0.76 -16.09 18.24
C SER A 130 -2.05 -16.23 17.42
N PHE A 131 -1.96 -16.49 16.10
CA PHE A 131 -3.13 -16.71 15.25
C PHE A 131 -3.88 -18.00 15.64
N ALA A 132 -3.17 -19.11 15.81
CA ALA A 132 -3.72 -20.39 16.24
C ALA A 132 -4.40 -20.28 17.61
N ALA A 133 -3.76 -19.60 18.57
CA ALA A 133 -4.29 -19.37 19.90
C ALA A 133 -5.57 -18.52 19.88
N ASN A 134 -5.61 -17.45 19.11
CA ASN A 134 -6.81 -16.61 18.98
C ASN A 134 -7.99 -17.39 18.38
N ARG A 135 -7.74 -18.24 17.38
CA ARG A 135 -8.76 -19.10 16.80
C ARG A 135 -9.26 -20.14 17.81
N ALA A 136 -8.36 -20.83 18.52
CA ALA A 136 -8.71 -21.78 19.57
C ALA A 136 -9.53 -21.10 20.68
N ARG A 137 -9.10 -19.91 21.13
CA ARG A 137 -9.81 -19.11 22.14
C ARG A 137 -11.21 -18.73 21.68
N SER A 138 -11.38 -18.33 20.43
CA SER A 138 -12.68 -17.99 19.86
C SER A 138 -13.63 -19.18 19.86
N LEU A 139 -13.16 -20.37 19.44
CA LEU A 139 -13.96 -21.61 19.43
C LEU A 139 -14.34 -22.05 20.85
N ILE A 140 -13.41 -21.99 21.80
CA ILE A 140 -13.69 -22.31 23.21
C ILE A 140 -14.72 -21.33 23.79
N SER A 141 -14.63 -20.04 23.44
CA SER A 141 -15.60 -19.04 23.88
C SER A 141 -16.98 -19.30 23.27
N GLN A 142 -17.06 -19.69 22.00
CA GLN A 142 -18.34 -20.09 21.36
C GLN A 142 -18.96 -21.29 22.06
N TYR A 143 -18.18 -22.33 22.33
CA TYR A 143 -18.63 -23.48 23.11
C TYR A 143 -19.15 -23.06 24.49
N SER A 144 -18.38 -22.25 25.22
CA SER A 144 -18.77 -21.72 26.54
C SER A 144 -20.10 -20.97 26.50
N ASN A 145 -20.29 -20.09 25.51
CA ASN A 145 -21.52 -19.34 25.31
C ASN A 145 -22.71 -20.26 24.97
N GLN A 146 -22.50 -21.27 24.13
CA GLN A 146 -23.53 -22.26 23.80
C GLN A 146 -23.98 -23.06 25.03
N ILE A 147 -23.02 -23.58 25.79
CA ILE A 147 -23.32 -24.33 27.03
C ILE A 147 -23.95 -23.40 28.08
N GLY A 148 -23.46 -22.17 28.23
CA GLY A 148 -24.05 -21.20 29.13
C GLY A 148 -25.52 -20.92 28.80
N SER A 149 -25.85 -20.75 27.52
CA SER A 149 -27.22 -20.54 27.03
C SER A 149 -28.12 -21.74 27.32
N LEU A 150 -27.63 -22.96 27.08
CA LEU A 150 -28.37 -24.18 27.36
C LEU A 150 -28.64 -24.36 28.88
N ARG A 151 -27.65 -24.00 29.71
CA ARG A 151 -27.80 -24.05 31.20
C ARG A 151 -28.83 -23.05 31.70
N LEU A 152 -28.92 -21.84 31.10
CA LEU A 152 -29.95 -20.83 31.41
C LEU A 152 -31.33 -21.32 31.02
N LEU A 153 -31.47 -21.84 29.79
CA LEU A 153 -32.73 -22.41 29.30
C LEU A 153 -33.25 -23.56 30.20
N ALA A 154 -32.37 -24.46 30.59
CA ALA A 154 -32.70 -25.57 31.52
C ALA A 154 -33.21 -25.08 32.88
N ARG A 155 -32.86 -23.85 33.28
CA ARG A 155 -33.34 -23.22 34.52
C ARG A 155 -34.56 -22.31 34.30
N GLY A 156 -35.14 -22.28 33.09
CA GLY A 156 -36.26 -21.40 32.74
C GLY A 156 -35.89 -19.93 32.57
N VAL A 157 -34.59 -19.63 32.42
CA VAL A 157 -34.08 -18.27 32.28
C VAL A 157 -33.73 -18.03 30.82
N SER A 158 -34.16 -16.89 30.29
CA SER A 158 -33.83 -16.53 28.89
C SER A 158 -32.33 -16.30 28.74
N PRO A 159 -31.66 -16.90 27.71
CA PRO A 159 -30.25 -16.64 27.42
C PRO A 159 -29.95 -15.16 27.10
N ALA A 160 -30.97 -14.39 26.69
CA ALA A 160 -30.81 -12.96 26.43
C ALA A 160 -30.33 -12.16 27.66
N ILE A 161 -30.52 -12.69 28.88
CA ILE A 161 -30.01 -12.08 30.11
C ILE A 161 -28.47 -12.03 30.13
N SER A 162 -27.80 -13.02 29.55
CA SER A 162 -26.32 -13.04 29.48
C SER A 162 -25.77 -12.04 28.47
N ASN A 163 -26.60 -11.58 27.51
CA ASN A 163 -26.24 -10.60 26.50
C ASN A 163 -26.90 -9.25 26.81
N ALA A 164 -26.51 -8.65 27.94
CA ALA A 164 -27.09 -7.42 28.43
C ALA A 164 -26.92 -6.21 27.48
N VAL A 165 -25.90 -6.24 26.64
CA VAL A 165 -25.61 -5.22 25.64
C VAL A 165 -25.35 -5.90 24.30
N PRO A 166 -26.39 -6.10 23.48
CA PRO A 166 -26.18 -6.60 22.12
C PRO A 166 -25.42 -5.55 21.30
N VAL A 167 -24.35 -5.95 20.62
CA VAL A 167 -23.60 -5.10 19.71
C VAL A 167 -24.10 -5.35 18.30
N GLU A 168 -24.75 -4.35 17.73
CA GLU A 168 -25.12 -4.35 16.32
C GLU A 168 -23.98 -3.73 15.51
N TRP A 169 -23.44 -4.49 14.56
CA TRP A 169 -22.45 -3.98 13.63
C TRP A 169 -23.12 -3.28 12.46
N VAL A 170 -23.12 -1.96 12.49
CA VAL A 170 -23.62 -1.14 11.38
C VAL A 170 -22.40 -0.62 10.61
N SER A 171 -22.20 -1.12 9.39
CA SER A 171 -21.21 -0.54 8.48
C SER A 171 -21.73 0.81 8.00
N THR A 172 -21.04 1.88 8.36
CA THR A 172 -21.36 3.25 7.92
C THR A 172 -20.62 3.65 6.64
N THR A 173 -19.82 2.74 6.08
CA THR A 173 -19.06 3.00 4.85
C THR A 173 -20.03 3.00 3.68
N ALA A 174 -20.28 4.18 3.11
CA ALA A 174 -21.08 4.33 1.89
C ALA A 174 -20.21 4.00 0.67
N GLY A 175 -20.69 3.11 -0.20
CA GLY A 175 -20.04 2.77 -1.46
C GLY A 175 -19.33 1.41 -1.47
N ALA A 176 -18.48 1.19 -2.44
CA ALA A 176 -17.80 -0.06 -2.76
C ALA A 176 -16.87 -0.62 -1.66
N ALA A 177 -16.70 0.08 -0.55
CA ALA A 177 -15.77 -0.28 0.52
C ALA A 177 -16.42 -1.01 1.71
N ALA A 178 -17.62 -1.56 1.55
CA ALA A 178 -18.28 -2.35 2.59
C ALA A 178 -17.75 -3.79 2.54
N GLY A 179 -16.60 -4.04 3.17
CA GLY A 179 -15.99 -5.35 3.24
C GLY A 179 -14.45 -5.32 3.22
N ASP A 180 -13.81 -6.44 2.92
CA ASP A 180 -12.36 -6.59 2.77
C ASP A 180 -11.74 -5.75 1.62
N ASP A 181 -12.60 -5.16 0.77
CA ASP A 181 -12.20 -4.32 -0.37
C ASP A 181 -11.52 -3.02 0.03
N SER A 182 -11.66 -2.58 1.28
CA SER A 182 -11.06 -1.33 1.78
C SER A 182 -9.53 -1.32 1.69
N PHE A 183 -8.88 -2.48 1.79
CA PHE A 183 -7.44 -2.59 1.69
C PHE A 183 -6.94 -2.28 0.27
N VAL A 184 -7.64 -2.74 -0.75
CA VAL A 184 -7.26 -2.52 -2.16
C VAL A 184 -7.48 -1.09 -2.60
N LEU A 185 -8.52 -0.44 -2.08
CA LEU A 185 -8.73 0.98 -2.32
C LEU A 185 -7.57 1.83 -1.79
N ASN A 186 -6.90 1.36 -0.72
CA ASN A 186 -5.69 1.99 -0.20
C ASN A 186 -4.46 1.82 -1.13
N LEU A 187 -4.48 0.84 -2.06
CA LEU A 187 -3.39 0.63 -3.01
C LEU A 187 -3.46 1.55 -4.22
N LEU A 188 -4.63 2.05 -4.58
CA LEU A 188 -4.78 2.96 -5.71
C LEU A 188 -3.85 4.17 -5.62
N PRO A 189 -3.83 4.93 -4.51
CA PRO A 189 -2.88 6.04 -4.37
C PRO A 189 -1.42 5.60 -4.36
N VAL A 190 -1.10 4.40 -3.86
CA VAL A 190 0.28 3.86 -3.88
C VAL A 190 0.73 3.59 -5.32
N VAL A 191 -0.12 2.97 -6.14
CA VAL A 191 0.14 2.75 -7.57
C VAL A 191 0.38 4.08 -8.28
N MET A 192 -0.48 5.07 -8.02
CA MET A 192 -0.36 6.40 -8.63
C MET A 192 0.92 7.11 -8.20
N MET A 193 1.26 7.11 -6.91
CA MET A 193 2.49 7.72 -6.39
C MET A 193 3.74 7.04 -6.97
N THR A 194 3.75 5.71 -7.00
CA THR A 194 4.86 4.96 -7.62
C THR A 194 5.00 5.34 -9.10
N ALA A 195 3.90 5.42 -9.83
CA ALA A 195 3.91 5.77 -11.25
C ALA A 195 4.39 7.22 -11.49
N VAL A 196 4.04 8.15 -10.60
CA VAL A 196 4.52 9.54 -10.68
C VAL A 196 6.03 9.62 -10.50
N PHE A 197 6.57 9.00 -9.46
CA PHE A 197 8.00 9.11 -9.14
C PHE A 197 8.90 8.23 -10.01
N TYR A 198 8.37 7.19 -10.64
CA TYR A 198 9.17 6.34 -11.54
C TYR A 198 8.87 6.57 -13.03
N GLY A 199 7.73 7.16 -13.37
CA GLY A 199 7.32 7.38 -14.76
C GLY A 199 8.20 8.36 -15.51
N GLY A 200 8.61 9.45 -14.87
CA GLY A 200 9.51 10.48 -15.42
C GLY A 200 10.99 10.22 -15.18
N PHE A 201 11.31 9.35 -14.24
CA PHE A 201 12.67 9.14 -13.71
C PHE A 201 13.76 8.99 -14.78
N TYR A 202 13.61 8.01 -15.69
CA TYR A 202 14.61 7.79 -16.75
C TYR A 202 14.72 8.94 -17.73
N LEU A 203 13.59 9.55 -18.07
CA LEU A 203 13.57 10.70 -18.99
C LEU A 203 14.15 11.95 -18.34
N ALA A 204 13.89 12.20 -17.06
CA ALA A 204 14.49 13.31 -16.33
C ALA A 204 16.01 13.19 -16.28
N VAL A 205 16.53 11.98 -16.01
CA VAL A 205 17.97 11.69 -15.99
C VAL A 205 18.58 11.83 -17.39
N ASP A 206 17.93 11.26 -18.42
CA ASP A 206 18.45 11.29 -19.79
C ASP A 206 18.45 12.71 -20.37
N ALA A 207 17.36 13.46 -20.17
CA ALA A 207 17.22 14.84 -20.64
C ALA A 207 18.15 15.85 -19.95
N THR A 208 18.81 15.47 -18.85
CA THR A 208 19.72 16.34 -18.07
C THR A 208 21.15 15.80 -18.06
N ALA A 209 21.43 14.84 -17.17
CA ALA A 209 22.75 14.25 -17.03
C ALA A 209 23.18 13.46 -18.28
N GLY A 210 22.25 12.79 -18.95
CA GLY A 210 22.51 12.01 -20.15
C GLY A 210 23.00 12.89 -21.31
N GLU A 211 22.34 14.01 -21.58
CA GLU A 211 22.80 14.93 -22.63
C GLU A 211 24.16 15.57 -22.30
N ARG A 212 24.41 15.86 -21.02
CA ARG A 212 25.68 16.40 -20.60
C ARG A 212 26.83 15.39 -20.79
N GLU A 213 26.61 14.14 -20.40
CA GLU A 213 27.60 13.07 -20.57
C GLU A 213 27.91 12.82 -22.06
N ARG A 214 26.89 12.89 -22.92
CA ARG A 214 27.04 12.78 -24.38
C ARG A 214 27.58 14.05 -25.05
N LYS A 215 27.83 15.14 -24.29
CA LYS A 215 28.27 16.46 -24.79
C LYS A 215 27.31 17.07 -25.84
N SER A 216 26.05 16.64 -25.86
CA SER A 216 25.03 17.16 -26.79
C SER A 216 24.43 18.50 -26.34
N LEU A 217 24.70 18.95 -25.12
CA LEU A 217 24.32 20.27 -24.62
C LEU A 217 25.05 21.41 -25.30
N GLU A 218 26.33 21.25 -25.67
CA GLU A 218 27.12 22.33 -26.28
C GLU A 218 26.53 22.84 -27.61
N PRO A 219 26.19 21.99 -28.59
CA PRO A 219 25.54 22.43 -29.82
C PRO A 219 24.14 23.04 -29.59
N LEU A 220 23.41 22.54 -28.58
CA LEU A 220 22.08 23.04 -28.26
C LEU A 220 22.12 24.48 -27.70
N LEU A 221 23.17 24.81 -26.95
CA LEU A 221 23.35 26.14 -26.35
C LEU A 221 23.81 27.22 -27.36
N LEU A 222 24.26 26.81 -28.55
CA LEU A 222 24.59 27.73 -29.64
C LEU A 222 23.32 28.33 -30.34
N ASN A 223 22.15 27.70 -30.09
CA ASN A 223 20.90 28.23 -30.62
C ASN A 223 20.48 29.51 -29.87
N PRO A 224 19.89 30.49 -30.57
CA PRO A 224 19.46 31.77 -29.98
C PRO A 224 18.14 31.63 -29.21
N VAL A 225 18.12 30.69 -28.22
CA VAL A 225 16.99 30.41 -27.34
C VAL A 225 17.44 30.65 -25.91
N PRO A 226 16.67 31.36 -25.08
CA PRO A 226 16.98 31.51 -23.67
C PRO A 226 17.07 30.15 -22.97
N ARG A 227 18.12 29.95 -22.18
CA ARG A 227 18.36 28.66 -21.46
C ARG A 227 17.17 28.22 -20.60
N GLY A 228 16.45 29.17 -20.02
CA GLY A 228 15.23 28.87 -19.25
C GLY A 228 14.08 28.29 -20.08
N GLU A 229 13.90 28.78 -21.35
CA GLU A 229 12.91 28.20 -22.26
C GLU A 229 13.28 26.75 -22.63
N PHE A 230 14.56 26.47 -22.76
CA PHE A 230 15.07 25.14 -23.06
C PHE A 230 14.78 24.15 -21.91
N VAL A 231 15.12 24.53 -20.66
CA VAL A 231 14.84 23.73 -19.47
C VAL A 231 13.34 23.53 -19.28
N MET A 232 12.53 24.56 -19.48
CA MET A 232 11.09 24.49 -19.42
C MET A 232 10.51 23.53 -20.48
N GLY A 233 11.05 23.54 -21.70
CA GLY A 233 10.60 22.61 -22.74
C GLY A 233 10.89 21.16 -22.39
N LYS A 234 12.08 20.85 -21.84
CA LYS A 234 12.42 19.53 -21.33
C LYS A 234 11.51 19.10 -20.17
N PHE A 235 11.33 20.01 -19.22
CA PHE A 235 10.43 19.79 -18.09
C PHE A 235 9.03 19.42 -18.56
N LEU A 236 8.44 20.17 -19.48
CA LEU A 236 7.10 19.90 -19.98
C LEU A 236 7.01 18.55 -20.72
N ALA A 237 8.05 18.17 -21.46
CA ALA A 237 8.09 16.87 -22.12
C ALA A 237 8.12 15.72 -21.12
N VAL A 238 9.01 15.77 -20.10
CA VAL A 238 9.10 14.78 -19.03
C VAL A 238 7.79 14.74 -18.21
N PHE A 239 7.24 15.89 -17.88
CA PHE A 239 5.99 16.01 -17.15
C PHE A 239 4.80 15.37 -17.90
N ALA A 240 4.66 15.65 -19.18
CA ALA A 240 3.63 15.05 -20.01
C ALA A 240 3.77 13.51 -20.08
N PHE A 241 5.01 13.02 -20.18
CA PHE A 241 5.29 11.59 -20.17
C PHE A 241 4.99 10.96 -18.80
N THR A 242 5.34 11.62 -17.71
CA THR A 242 5.01 11.19 -16.35
C THR A 242 3.51 11.06 -16.14
N LEU A 243 2.73 12.05 -16.59
CA LEU A 243 1.26 11.98 -16.50
C LEU A 243 0.70 10.85 -17.34
N LEU A 244 1.21 10.65 -18.56
CA LEU A 244 0.80 9.52 -19.42
C LEU A 244 1.13 8.17 -18.77
N ALA A 245 2.33 8.03 -18.22
CA ALA A 245 2.77 6.81 -17.54
C ALA A 245 1.90 6.53 -16.29
N THR A 246 1.59 7.56 -15.51
CA THR A 246 0.70 7.45 -14.35
C THR A 246 -0.72 7.04 -14.75
N PHE A 247 -1.24 7.63 -15.80
CA PHE A 247 -2.55 7.27 -16.34
C PHE A 247 -2.57 5.81 -16.81
N LEU A 248 -1.56 5.38 -17.59
CA LEU A 248 -1.46 4.00 -18.07
C LEU A 248 -1.32 2.99 -16.92
N ALA A 249 -0.49 3.28 -15.90
CA ALA A 249 -0.34 2.41 -14.74
C ALA A 249 -1.64 2.29 -13.94
N THR A 250 -2.33 3.40 -13.72
CA THR A 250 -3.61 3.43 -13.02
C THR A 250 -4.68 2.68 -13.81
N ALA A 251 -4.75 2.90 -15.12
CA ALA A 251 -5.69 2.20 -15.99
C ALA A 251 -5.40 0.70 -16.02
N LEU A 252 -4.13 0.30 -16.13
CA LEU A 252 -3.74 -1.12 -16.07
C LEU A 252 -4.12 -1.75 -14.74
N PHE A 253 -3.85 -1.07 -13.61
CA PHE A 253 -4.22 -1.57 -12.28
C PHE A 253 -5.73 -1.84 -12.18
N LEU A 254 -6.55 -0.89 -12.63
CA LEU A 254 -8.01 -1.03 -12.59
C LEU A 254 -8.53 -2.11 -13.55
N VAL A 255 -7.92 -2.23 -14.76
CA VAL A 255 -8.24 -3.29 -15.71
C VAL A 255 -7.91 -4.66 -15.12
N LEU A 256 -6.74 -4.82 -14.50
CA LEU A 256 -6.34 -6.07 -13.85
C LEU A 256 -7.35 -6.47 -12.77
N LEU A 257 -7.73 -5.54 -11.89
CA LEU A 257 -8.73 -5.79 -10.86
C LEU A 257 -10.15 -6.03 -11.40
N GLY A 258 -10.42 -5.65 -12.64
CA GLY A 258 -11.68 -5.93 -13.34
C GLY A 258 -11.75 -7.34 -13.96
N ILE A 259 -10.65 -8.09 -14.01
CA ILE A 259 -10.60 -9.44 -14.61
C ILE A 259 -11.20 -10.46 -13.61
N PRO A 260 -12.24 -11.26 -13.98
CA PRO A 260 -12.89 -12.20 -13.06
C PRO A 260 -11.93 -13.16 -12.35
N GLN A 261 -10.95 -13.70 -13.08
CA GLN A 261 -9.94 -14.61 -12.51
C GLN A 261 -9.05 -13.95 -11.47
N ILE A 262 -8.79 -12.64 -11.62
CA ILE A 262 -8.04 -11.86 -10.65
C ILE A 262 -8.93 -11.51 -9.47
N GLN A 263 -10.21 -11.23 -9.68
CA GLN A 263 -11.18 -11.01 -8.61
C GLN A 263 -11.33 -12.26 -7.74
N GLU A 264 -11.43 -13.44 -8.33
CA GLU A 264 -11.42 -14.72 -7.60
C GLU A 264 -10.09 -14.95 -6.85
N PHE A 265 -8.96 -14.64 -7.50
CA PHE A 265 -7.64 -14.79 -6.88
C PHE A 265 -7.42 -13.82 -5.73
N THR A 266 -7.89 -12.58 -5.83
CA THR A 266 -7.72 -11.53 -4.82
C THR A 266 -8.87 -11.44 -3.84
N ASN A 267 -10.00 -12.11 -4.12
CA ASN A 267 -11.28 -11.99 -3.41
C ASN A 267 -11.78 -10.54 -3.30
N ILE A 268 -11.58 -9.75 -4.37
CA ILE A 268 -11.87 -8.31 -4.40
C ILE A 268 -12.87 -8.02 -5.50
N GLN A 269 -13.97 -7.36 -5.17
CA GLN A 269 -14.94 -6.82 -6.12
C GLN A 269 -14.86 -5.31 -6.15
N LEU A 270 -14.19 -4.75 -7.14
CA LEU A 270 -13.96 -3.32 -7.24
C LEU A 270 -15.07 -2.63 -8.03
N SER A 271 -15.74 -1.67 -7.42
CA SER A 271 -16.69 -0.78 -8.08
C SER A 271 -16.30 0.69 -7.88
N VAL A 272 -15.18 1.12 -8.48
CA VAL A 272 -14.76 2.53 -8.44
C VAL A 272 -15.37 3.28 -9.62
N GLY A 273 -16.17 4.30 -9.34
CA GLY A 273 -16.79 5.13 -10.36
C GLY A 273 -15.75 5.97 -11.14
N TRP A 274 -15.97 6.19 -12.43
CA TRP A 274 -15.11 7.01 -13.29
C TRP A 274 -14.87 8.42 -12.75
N GLY A 275 -15.82 9.00 -12.01
CA GLY A 275 -15.66 10.31 -11.35
C GLY A 275 -14.53 10.32 -10.32
N VAL A 276 -14.40 9.24 -9.54
CA VAL A 276 -13.32 9.08 -8.54
C VAL A 276 -11.97 8.99 -9.23
N ILE A 277 -11.89 8.24 -10.33
CA ILE A 277 -10.63 8.07 -11.09
C ILE A 277 -10.18 9.41 -11.68
N LEU A 278 -11.07 10.16 -12.31
CA LEU A 278 -10.76 11.45 -12.90
C LEU A 278 -10.33 12.47 -11.84
N ALA A 279 -11.00 12.49 -10.69
CA ALA A 279 -10.64 13.37 -9.58
C ALA A 279 -9.28 12.96 -8.97
N ALA A 280 -9.00 11.66 -8.82
CA ALA A 280 -7.70 11.16 -8.37
C ALA A 280 -6.56 11.58 -9.32
N VAL A 281 -6.78 11.49 -10.64
CA VAL A 281 -5.84 12.01 -11.65
C VAL A 281 -5.64 13.53 -11.49
N GLY A 282 -6.71 14.28 -11.22
CA GLY A 282 -6.61 15.71 -10.93
C GLY A 282 -5.75 16.03 -9.70
N LEU A 283 -5.93 15.27 -8.61
CA LEU A 283 -5.17 15.42 -7.37
C LEU A 283 -3.68 15.07 -7.52
N ILE A 284 -3.34 14.21 -8.47
CA ILE A 284 -1.95 13.78 -8.69
C ILE A 284 -1.13 14.76 -9.54
N ILE A 285 -1.76 15.65 -10.29
CA ILE A 285 -1.07 16.62 -11.17
C ILE A 285 -0.05 17.47 -10.42
N PRO A 286 -0.37 18.10 -9.27
CA PRO A 286 0.61 18.88 -8.50
C PRO A 286 1.79 18.04 -8.01
N VAL A 287 1.55 16.76 -7.66
CA VAL A 287 2.60 15.83 -7.24
C VAL A 287 3.53 15.49 -8.41
N ALA A 288 2.97 15.19 -9.57
CA ALA A 288 3.76 14.93 -10.78
C ALA A 288 4.61 16.16 -11.18
N PHE A 289 4.03 17.36 -11.08
CA PHE A 289 4.77 18.61 -11.30
C PHE A 289 5.96 18.74 -10.34
N MET A 290 5.74 18.51 -9.05
CA MET A 290 6.77 18.56 -8.01
C MET A 290 7.83 17.47 -8.22
N ALA A 291 7.42 16.23 -8.45
CA ALA A 291 8.32 15.09 -8.63
C ALA A 291 9.27 15.32 -9.80
N VAL A 292 8.75 15.63 -10.98
CA VAL A 292 9.57 15.92 -12.18
C VAL A 292 10.52 17.09 -11.96
N ALA A 293 10.06 18.15 -11.28
CA ALA A 293 10.90 19.30 -11.01
C ALA A 293 12.07 18.97 -10.08
N LEU A 294 11.81 18.17 -9.02
CA LEU A 294 12.84 17.68 -8.09
C LEU A 294 13.81 16.71 -8.78
N GLU A 295 13.31 15.77 -9.56
CA GLU A 295 14.11 14.81 -10.31
C GLU A 295 15.04 15.52 -11.30
N MET A 296 14.53 16.46 -12.08
CA MET A 296 15.34 17.24 -13.01
C MET A 296 16.37 18.14 -12.31
N LEU A 297 15.99 18.75 -11.17
CA LEU A 297 16.92 19.55 -10.38
C LEU A 297 18.10 18.71 -9.93
N VAL A 298 17.83 17.56 -9.33
CA VAL A 298 18.85 16.67 -8.77
C VAL A 298 19.70 16.03 -9.87
N ALA A 299 19.05 15.57 -10.95
CA ALA A 299 19.75 15.02 -12.10
C ALA A 299 20.64 16.06 -12.81
N SER A 300 20.25 17.34 -12.80
CA SER A 300 21.08 18.44 -13.34
C SER A 300 22.34 18.71 -12.50
N TYR A 301 22.33 18.36 -11.23
CA TYR A 301 23.47 18.54 -10.33
C TYR A 301 24.50 17.40 -10.46
N ALA A 302 24.08 16.19 -10.78
CA ALA A 302 24.92 14.99 -10.86
C ALA A 302 25.96 15.10 -12.00
N ARG A 303 27.12 14.49 -11.84
CA ARG A 303 28.24 14.53 -12.80
C ARG A 303 28.16 13.49 -13.92
N SER A 304 27.48 12.38 -13.65
CA SER A 304 27.28 11.28 -14.59
C SER A 304 25.86 10.77 -14.54
N VAL A 305 25.47 9.99 -15.55
CA VAL A 305 24.16 9.33 -15.60
C VAL A 305 23.98 8.40 -14.40
N LYS A 306 25.00 7.66 -14.00
CA LYS A 306 24.94 6.77 -12.83
C LYS A 306 24.68 7.53 -11.52
N GLU A 307 25.39 8.64 -11.33
CA GLU A 307 25.20 9.50 -10.16
C GLU A 307 23.81 10.13 -10.16
N ALA A 308 23.33 10.61 -11.32
CA ALA A 308 21.98 11.12 -11.48
C ALA A 308 20.93 10.09 -11.12
N GLN A 309 21.07 8.86 -11.63
CA GLN A 309 20.15 7.76 -11.28
C GLN A 309 20.12 7.50 -9.78
N THR A 310 21.27 7.47 -9.11
CA THR A 310 21.33 7.25 -7.66
C THR A 310 20.63 8.34 -6.88
N TYR A 311 20.86 9.62 -7.21
CA TYR A 311 20.25 10.73 -6.50
C TYR A 311 18.76 10.85 -6.78
N THR A 312 18.36 10.66 -8.03
CA THR A 312 16.94 10.68 -8.41
C THR A 312 16.17 9.52 -7.81
N GLN A 313 16.83 8.34 -7.66
CA GLN A 313 16.26 7.19 -6.95
C GLN A 313 15.94 7.53 -5.48
N LEU A 314 16.78 8.29 -4.79
CA LEU A 314 16.49 8.73 -3.42
C LEU A 314 15.26 9.63 -3.36
N ILE A 315 15.09 10.53 -4.33
CA ILE A 315 13.89 11.37 -4.44
C ILE A 315 12.65 10.50 -4.68
N ALA A 316 12.75 9.53 -5.59
CA ALA A 316 11.65 8.61 -5.85
C ALA A 316 11.26 7.81 -4.59
N PHE A 317 12.22 7.27 -3.86
CA PHE A 317 11.96 6.58 -2.60
C PHE A 317 11.32 7.52 -1.55
N ALA A 318 11.88 8.70 -1.35
CA ALA A 318 11.33 9.67 -0.40
C ALA A 318 9.88 10.08 -0.72
N GLY A 319 9.52 10.09 -1.99
CA GLY A 319 8.19 10.45 -2.45
C GLY A 319 7.15 9.33 -2.29
N PHE A 320 7.51 8.08 -2.63
CA PHE A 320 6.53 6.98 -2.62
C PHE A 320 6.50 6.17 -1.32
N LEU A 321 7.63 6.03 -0.60
CA LEU A 321 7.69 5.24 0.63
C LEU A 321 6.66 5.65 1.70
N PRO A 322 6.44 6.94 1.98
CA PRO A 322 5.39 7.34 2.92
C PRO A 322 4.02 6.80 2.51
N SER A 323 3.71 6.83 1.21
CA SER A 323 2.45 6.32 0.68
C SER A 323 2.28 4.81 0.90
N LEU A 324 3.35 4.05 0.73
CA LEU A 324 3.35 2.61 0.98
C LEU A 324 3.13 2.31 2.47
N PHE A 325 3.88 2.95 3.36
CA PHE A 325 3.73 2.73 4.80
C PHE A 325 2.35 3.12 5.32
N LEU A 326 1.84 4.28 4.91
CA LEU A 326 0.54 4.77 5.37
C LEU A 326 -0.64 3.96 4.79
N SER A 327 -0.47 3.28 3.67
CA SER A 327 -1.50 2.39 3.13
C SER A 327 -1.65 1.09 3.92
N VAL A 328 -0.57 0.65 4.59
CA VAL A 328 -0.53 -0.61 5.35
C VAL A 328 -0.77 -0.39 6.84
N LEU A 329 -0.22 0.69 7.39
CA LEU A 329 -0.33 0.99 8.82
C LEU A 329 -1.68 1.63 9.15
N PRO A 330 -2.39 1.18 10.21
CA PRO A 330 -3.67 1.74 10.61
C PRO A 330 -3.50 3.09 11.33
N ILE A 331 -2.84 4.06 10.69
CA ILE A 331 -2.62 5.39 11.24
C ILE A 331 -3.84 6.25 10.93
N ARG A 332 -4.48 6.79 11.98
CA ARG A 332 -5.55 7.78 11.80
C ARG A 332 -4.96 9.09 11.30
N PRO A 333 -5.41 9.62 10.16
CA PRO A 333 -4.90 10.89 9.65
C PRO A 333 -5.23 12.02 10.62
N GLN A 334 -4.25 12.89 10.87
CA GLN A 334 -4.41 14.14 11.61
C GLN A 334 -4.52 15.29 10.61
N GLU A 335 -5.16 16.39 10.97
CA GLU A 335 -5.41 17.52 10.07
C GLU A 335 -4.14 18.07 9.40
N TRP A 336 -3.03 18.13 10.11
CA TRP A 336 -1.76 18.60 9.55
C TRP A 336 -1.16 17.66 8.49
N MET A 337 -1.49 16.35 8.52
CA MET A 337 -1.01 15.37 7.54
C MET A 337 -1.58 15.64 6.15
N TYR A 338 -2.80 16.18 6.07
CA TYR A 338 -3.43 16.57 4.81
C TYR A 338 -2.71 17.73 4.10
N LEU A 339 -1.89 18.49 4.81
CA LEU A 339 -1.12 19.61 4.24
C LEU A 339 0.27 19.19 3.73
N ILE A 340 0.74 17.99 4.08
CA ILE A 340 2.04 17.50 3.63
C ILE A 340 1.95 17.03 2.18
N PRO A 341 2.80 17.54 1.28
CA PRO A 341 2.90 17.03 -0.08
C PRO A 341 3.09 15.50 -0.12
N THR A 342 2.48 14.85 -1.07
CA THR A 342 2.36 13.39 -1.26
C THR A 342 1.47 12.69 -0.23
N ILE A 343 1.62 12.96 1.05
CA ILE A 343 0.81 12.36 2.12
C ILE A 343 -0.63 12.88 2.06
N GLY A 344 -0.82 14.18 1.90
CA GLY A 344 -2.15 14.77 1.77
C GLY A 344 -2.91 14.24 0.56
N GLN A 345 -2.25 14.19 -0.60
CA GLN A 345 -2.88 13.64 -1.81
C GLN A 345 -3.23 12.16 -1.65
N LEU A 346 -2.39 11.38 -0.97
CA LEU A 346 -2.70 9.98 -0.65
C LEU A 346 -3.99 9.88 0.15
N TYR A 347 -4.12 10.65 1.23
CA TYR A 347 -5.33 10.63 2.06
C TYR A 347 -6.56 11.13 1.29
N PHE A 348 -6.44 12.21 0.50
CA PHE A 348 -7.56 12.69 -0.33
C PHE A 348 -8.05 11.63 -1.32
N ILE A 349 -7.14 10.92 -1.99
CA ILE A 349 -7.50 9.85 -2.92
C ILE A 349 -8.15 8.69 -2.16
N THR A 350 -7.62 8.33 -1.00
CA THR A 350 -8.18 7.27 -0.16
C THR A 350 -9.58 7.62 0.36
N ASP A 351 -9.75 8.82 0.92
CA ASP A 351 -11.04 9.28 1.46
C ASP A 351 -12.10 9.37 0.35
N MET A 352 -11.72 9.90 -0.81
CA MET A 352 -12.59 9.96 -1.98
C MET A 352 -12.99 8.55 -2.46
N SER A 353 -12.07 7.60 -2.44
CA SER A 353 -12.35 6.20 -2.81
C SER A 353 -13.33 5.54 -1.84
N ARG A 354 -13.36 5.99 -0.59
CA ARG A 354 -14.30 5.57 0.45
C ARG A 354 -15.62 6.34 0.43
N GLY A 355 -15.80 7.27 -0.50
CA GLY A 355 -16.99 8.11 -0.58
C GLY A 355 -17.08 9.19 0.50
N LEU A 356 -16.00 9.48 1.21
CA LEU A 356 -15.96 10.55 2.21
C LEU A 356 -15.89 11.93 1.54
N PRO A 357 -16.55 12.94 2.12
CA PRO A 357 -16.47 14.31 1.60
C PRO A 357 -15.06 14.87 1.80
N LEU A 358 -14.52 15.50 0.75
CA LEU A 358 -13.24 16.19 0.80
C LEU A 358 -13.43 17.65 1.24
N ASP A 359 -12.56 18.12 2.13
CA ASP A 359 -12.43 19.54 2.41
C ASP A 359 -11.69 20.23 1.25
N THR A 360 -12.43 20.99 0.45
CA THR A 360 -11.92 21.68 -0.73
C THR A 360 -10.81 22.69 -0.40
N MET A 361 -10.84 23.30 0.80
CA MET A 361 -9.80 24.21 1.24
C MET A 361 -8.48 23.46 1.53
N GLN A 362 -8.55 22.33 2.21
CA GLN A 362 -7.37 21.51 2.49
C GLN A 362 -6.76 20.96 1.19
N VAL A 363 -7.61 20.48 0.26
CA VAL A 363 -7.18 20.02 -1.06
C VAL A 363 -6.46 21.14 -1.82
N ALA A 364 -7.03 22.36 -1.85
CA ALA A 364 -6.44 23.50 -2.53
C ALA A 364 -5.11 23.92 -1.89
N LEU A 365 -5.04 24.00 -0.57
CA LEU A 365 -3.82 24.36 0.14
C LEU A 365 -2.70 23.33 -0.06
N CYS A 366 -2.99 22.06 0.05
CA CYS A 366 -2.02 20.99 -0.18
C CYS A 366 -1.51 21.01 -1.62
N SER A 367 -2.42 21.16 -2.59
CA SER A 367 -2.06 21.23 -4.02
C SER A 367 -1.21 22.46 -4.33
N LEU A 368 -1.52 23.59 -3.73
CA LEU A 368 -0.75 24.84 -3.89
C LEU A 368 0.65 24.71 -3.27
N LEU A 369 0.76 24.16 -2.06
CA LEU A 369 2.05 23.90 -1.39
C LEU A 369 2.91 22.95 -2.23
N THR A 370 2.32 21.86 -2.70
CA THR A 370 3.01 20.88 -3.56
C THR A 370 3.51 21.53 -4.85
N ALA A 371 2.65 22.31 -5.53
CA ALA A 371 3.02 23.03 -6.73
C ALA A 371 4.08 24.13 -6.46
N ALA A 372 4.02 24.81 -5.33
CA ALA A 372 5.01 25.82 -4.94
C ALA A 372 6.40 25.21 -4.74
N ILE A 373 6.50 24.04 -4.08
CA ILE A 373 7.77 23.30 -3.94
C ILE A 373 8.31 22.91 -5.32
N GLY A 374 7.45 22.38 -6.20
CA GLY A 374 7.83 22.07 -7.58
C GLY A 374 8.30 23.30 -8.36
N ALA A 375 7.62 24.43 -8.22
CA ALA A 375 8.02 25.70 -8.88
C ALA A 375 9.39 26.18 -8.38
N VAL A 376 9.63 26.12 -7.07
CA VAL A 376 10.95 26.48 -6.50
C VAL A 376 12.04 25.54 -7.04
N ALA A 377 11.79 24.23 -7.09
CA ALA A 377 12.72 23.26 -7.63
C ALA A 377 13.01 23.52 -9.13
N LEU A 378 11.97 23.80 -9.91
CA LEU A 378 12.11 24.11 -11.34
C LEU A 378 12.91 25.40 -11.57
N VAL A 379 12.63 26.46 -10.80
CA VAL A 379 13.41 27.71 -10.88
C VAL A 379 14.86 27.48 -10.47
N ALA A 380 15.11 26.64 -9.46
CA ALA A 380 16.46 26.27 -9.07
C ALA A 380 17.18 25.49 -10.18
N ALA A 381 16.51 24.55 -10.84
CA ALA A 381 17.04 23.83 -12.00
C ALA A 381 17.39 24.80 -13.15
N MET A 382 16.49 25.75 -13.47
CA MET A 382 16.75 26.76 -14.50
C MET A 382 17.98 27.65 -14.17
N ARG A 383 18.12 28.06 -12.88
CA ARG A 383 19.29 28.84 -12.45
C ARG A 383 20.58 28.04 -12.53
N LEU A 384 20.49 26.73 -12.27
CA LEU A 384 21.64 25.84 -12.38
C LEU A 384 22.17 25.76 -13.82
N TYR A 385 21.29 25.67 -14.81
CA TYR A 385 21.64 25.69 -16.24
C TYR A 385 22.24 27.00 -16.72
N ASN A 386 22.05 28.11 -16.00
CA ASN A 386 22.69 29.40 -16.33
C ASN A 386 24.15 29.47 -15.85
N ARG A 387 24.63 28.57 -14.99
CA ARG A 387 26.02 28.53 -14.53
C ARG A 387 26.89 27.79 -15.54
N GLU A 388 27.88 28.46 -16.12
CA GLU A 388 28.79 27.91 -17.14
C GLU A 388 29.61 26.71 -16.64
N GLN A 389 29.92 26.66 -15.34
CA GLN A 389 30.70 25.59 -14.72
C GLN A 389 30.03 24.20 -14.84
N ILE A 390 28.70 24.15 -14.85
CA ILE A 390 27.94 22.90 -14.98
C ILE A 390 27.92 22.43 -16.43
N ILE A 391 27.92 23.34 -17.36
CA ILE A 391 27.90 23.05 -18.80
C ILE A 391 29.26 22.51 -19.26
N LEU A 392 30.35 23.09 -18.74
CA LEU A 392 31.72 22.76 -19.15
C LEU A 392 32.35 21.63 -18.35
N GLY A 393 31.64 21.02 -17.40
CA GLY A 393 32.10 19.87 -16.61
C GLY A 393 33.33 20.17 -15.73
N LYS A 394 33.63 21.45 -15.45
CA LYS A 394 34.75 21.82 -14.58
C LYS A 394 34.40 21.56 -13.11
N PRO A 395 35.32 20.96 -12.32
CA PRO A 395 35.07 20.76 -10.90
C PRO A 395 34.91 22.11 -10.20
N THR A 396 33.87 22.23 -9.36
CA THR A 396 33.79 23.32 -8.37
C THR A 396 34.98 23.15 -7.43
N ALA A 397 35.90 24.11 -7.42
CA ALA A 397 36.95 24.21 -6.43
C ALA A 397 36.36 24.45 -5.04
#